data_286ecd7c365f24231afa068bda3b9381
#
_entry.id   286ecd7c365f24231afa068bda3b9381
#
_cell.length_a   1.000
_cell.length_b   1.000
_cell.length_c   1.000
_cell.angle_alpha   90.00
_cell.angle_beta   90.00
_cell.angle_gamma   90.00
#
_symmetry.space_group_name_H-M   'P 1'
#
loop_
_entity.id
_entity.type
_entity.pdbx_description
1 polymer ?
#
loop_
_entity_poly.entity_id
_entity_poly.type
_entity_poly.pdbx_seq_one_letter_code
_entity_poly.pdbx_strand_id
1 'polypeptide(L)'
;MSNNPGIIKRIFSSLWRVLSFTRSVVLNLVFFILLFSFIAVILSSGEEQIPVPDKTALVLNLVGDVVEQKREVDPMEAFLTEAMEQQDDKPEVLLNDIIDVIGKAKKDDRVAILVLQLQGLNKAGLTKLQDIAAALEDFKSTGKQIIALGDRFSQDQYYLASTADSIWLNPRGFMLLDGYGRYKMYFKSALEKLAINQHIFRVGTFKSAVEPFIRDDMSKAAKEANKLWLADLWMQYKEDVAQRRGFGVENFDENIDTLVAKFSDADSSFAQYALKNNWVDQLKSRQGMRAELIDLVGANKKGDSYNHIGYQDYIAATSSVLQESADLTAKISDKVAIIVAKGSILDGTQKPGTIGGDSTAKLLRKARNNDDVKAVVLRVDSPGGSAYASEIIRQEVELLKKAGKPVIASMGTYAASGGYWISAPADKIYAAPSTITGSIGIFGMMMTFEDSLSKMGIYTDGVGTTDIAGFGPTRALTPGMANLFQLSINRGYQEFIQLV
;
A
#
# COMPACT_ATOMS: atom_id res chain seq x y z
N MET A 1 -86.29 7.92 -5.52
CA MET A 1 -85.71 7.33 -4.30
C MET A 1 -84.32 7.93 -4.14
N SER A 2 -84.15 8.88 -3.24
CA SER A 2 -82.84 9.55 -2.99
C SER A 2 -81.94 8.63 -2.13
N ASN A 3 -80.87 8.16 -2.71
CA ASN A 3 -79.88 7.39 -2.01
C ASN A 3 -79.06 8.34 -1.10
N ASN A 4 -79.52 8.56 0.12
CA ASN A 4 -78.77 9.27 1.13
C ASN A 4 -77.66 8.29 1.72
N PRO A 5 -76.42 8.53 1.49
CA PRO A 5 -75.38 7.66 2.09
C PRO A 5 -75.43 7.73 3.62
N GLY A 6 -75.64 6.57 4.26
CA GLY A 6 -75.83 6.47 5.69
C GLY A 6 -74.66 7.21 6.48
N ILE A 7 -75.05 7.76 7.64
CA ILE A 7 -74.17 8.56 8.54
C ILE A 7 -72.83 7.94 8.75
N ILE A 8 -72.71 6.62 8.88
CA ILE A 8 -71.51 5.85 9.02
C ILE A 8 -70.52 6.05 7.85
N LYS A 9 -71.06 6.06 6.58
CA LYS A 9 -70.20 6.25 5.38
C LYS A 9 -69.65 7.68 5.30
N ARG A 10 -70.41 8.66 5.80
CA ARG A 10 -69.97 10.08 5.87
C ARG A 10 -68.87 10.25 6.96
N ILE A 11 -69.01 9.62 8.12
CA ILE A 11 -67.99 9.65 9.19
C ILE A 11 -66.72 8.98 8.70
N PHE A 12 -66.81 7.82 8.09
CA PHE A 12 -65.66 7.11 7.55
C PHE A 12 -64.91 7.89 6.44
N SER A 13 -65.67 8.53 5.53
CA SER A 13 -65.07 9.35 4.47
C SER A 13 -64.42 10.64 5.00
N SER A 14 -64.95 11.20 6.08
CA SER A 14 -64.37 12.37 6.74
C SER A 14 -63.08 12.00 7.52
N LEU A 15 -63.11 10.90 8.28
CA LEU A 15 -61.95 10.34 8.93
C LEU A 15 -60.82 9.99 7.92
N TRP A 16 -61.19 9.37 6.80
CA TRP A 16 -60.24 9.05 5.73
C TRP A 16 -59.61 10.31 5.09
N ARG A 17 -60.38 11.36 4.89
CA ARG A 17 -59.89 12.65 4.38
C ARG A 17 -58.93 13.32 5.36
N VAL A 18 -59.25 13.32 6.65
CA VAL A 18 -58.37 13.86 7.69
C VAL A 18 -57.08 13.06 7.76
N LEU A 19 -57.17 11.73 7.78
CA LEU A 19 -55.99 10.85 7.81
C LEU A 19 -55.09 11.03 6.59
N SER A 20 -55.70 11.12 5.38
CA SER A 20 -54.94 11.35 4.12
C SER A 20 -54.31 12.74 4.09
N PHE A 21 -55.00 13.76 4.59
CA PHE A 21 -54.45 15.11 4.71
C PHE A 21 -53.28 15.15 5.67
N THR A 22 -53.43 14.58 6.90
CA THR A 22 -52.34 14.51 7.91
C THR A 22 -51.13 13.76 7.37
N ARG A 23 -51.35 12.61 6.70
CA ARG A 23 -50.29 11.87 6.05
C ARG A 23 -49.54 12.73 4.99
N SER A 24 -50.28 13.44 4.15
CA SER A 24 -49.65 14.29 3.12
C SER A 24 -48.89 15.45 3.72
N VAL A 25 -49.39 16.06 4.79
CA VAL A 25 -48.68 17.13 5.51
C VAL A 25 -47.38 16.60 6.14
N VAL A 26 -47.44 15.44 6.82
CA VAL A 26 -46.24 14.83 7.41
C VAL A 26 -45.22 14.45 6.36
N LEU A 27 -45.62 13.81 5.27
CA LEU A 27 -44.69 13.43 4.18
C LEU A 27 -44.06 14.65 3.50
N ASN A 28 -44.85 15.71 3.26
CA ASN A 28 -44.29 16.94 2.70
C ASN A 28 -43.32 17.63 3.68
N LEU A 29 -43.62 17.63 4.97
CA LEU A 29 -42.75 18.21 5.98
C LEU A 29 -41.42 17.45 6.06
N VAL A 30 -41.49 16.12 6.08
CA VAL A 30 -40.28 15.27 6.05
C VAL A 30 -39.50 15.51 4.75
N PHE A 31 -40.17 15.57 3.60
CA PHE A 31 -39.53 15.87 2.33
C PHE A 31 -38.82 17.23 2.34
N PHE A 32 -39.46 18.28 2.83
CA PHE A 32 -38.81 19.60 2.89
C PHE A 32 -37.68 19.66 3.92
N ILE A 33 -37.79 18.96 5.06
CA ILE A 33 -36.68 18.84 6.03
C ILE A 33 -35.47 18.16 5.35
N LEU A 34 -35.70 17.05 4.66
CA LEU A 34 -34.63 16.34 3.95
C LEU A 34 -34.06 17.20 2.81
N LEU A 35 -34.90 17.88 2.05
CA LEU A 35 -34.47 18.77 0.97
C LEU A 35 -33.64 19.96 1.49
N PHE A 36 -34.10 20.63 2.55
CA PHE A 36 -33.38 21.73 3.15
C PHE A 36 -32.08 21.26 3.83
N SER A 37 -32.10 20.10 4.48
CA SER A 37 -30.85 19.49 5.02
C SER A 37 -29.88 19.18 3.90
N PHE A 38 -30.34 18.62 2.80
CA PHE A 38 -29.51 18.34 1.63
C PHE A 38 -28.93 19.62 0.99
N ILE A 39 -29.77 20.66 0.84
CA ILE A 39 -29.31 21.98 0.36
C ILE A 39 -28.33 22.61 1.36
N ALA A 40 -28.59 22.53 2.65
CA ALA A 40 -27.68 23.04 3.69
C ALA A 40 -26.33 22.32 3.65
N VAL A 41 -26.32 20.99 3.46
CA VAL A 41 -25.08 20.22 3.27
C VAL A 41 -24.33 20.67 2.01
N ILE A 42 -25.03 20.87 0.87
CA ILE A 42 -24.40 21.37 -0.35
C ILE A 42 -23.86 22.80 -0.18
N LEU A 43 -24.58 23.67 0.51
CA LEU A 43 -24.13 25.06 0.76
C LEU A 43 -23.03 25.14 1.84
N SER A 44 -22.98 24.18 2.77
CA SER A 44 -21.93 24.09 3.80
C SER A 44 -20.68 23.35 3.30
N SER A 45 -20.78 22.59 2.22
CA SER A 45 -19.64 21.93 1.55
C SER A 45 -18.82 22.86 0.66
N GLY A 46 -18.98 24.20 0.77
CA GLY A 46 -17.95 25.13 0.32
C GLY A 46 -16.66 24.82 1.07
N GLU A 47 -15.63 24.33 0.37
CA GLU A 47 -14.30 24.10 0.93
C GLU A 47 -13.85 25.37 1.65
N GLU A 48 -13.90 25.39 3.00
CA GLU A 48 -13.20 26.42 3.76
C GLU A 48 -11.73 26.31 3.35
N GLN A 49 -11.21 27.31 2.65
CA GLN A 49 -9.79 27.38 2.32
C GLN A 49 -9.01 27.38 3.64
N ILE A 50 -8.36 26.27 3.96
CA ILE A 50 -7.49 26.16 5.12
C ILE A 50 -6.26 27.04 4.84
N PRO A 51 -6.10 28.19 5.51
CA PRO A 51 -4.94 29.05 5.25
C PRO A 51 -3.68 28.43 5.81
N VAL A 52 -2.62 28.38 5.04
CA VAL A 52 -1.29 28.02 5.55
C VAL A 52 -0.80 29.15 6.45
N PRO A 53 -0.57 28.92 7.76
CA PRO A 53 -0.10 29.96 8.66
C PRO A 53 1.35 30.39 8.32
N ASP A 54 1.69 31.67 8.58
CA ASP A 54 3.07 32.13 8.45
C ASP A 54 3.96 31.56 9.56
N LYS A 55 5.23 31.33 9.26
CA LYS A 55 6.21 30.74 10.17
C LYS A 55 5.70 29.43 10.82
N THR A 56 5.15 28.53 10.02
CA THR A 56 4.50 27.31 10.50
C THR A 56 5.43 26.11 10.47
N ALA A 57 5.18 25.12 11.32
CA ALA A 57 5.72 23.77 11.17
C ALA A 57 4.81 22.96 10.26
N LEU A 58 5.35 22.41 9.17
CA LEU A 58 4.65 21.36 8.41
C LEU A 58 4.82 20.03 9.12
N VAL A 59 3.73 19.40 9.51
CA VAL A 59 3.75 18.12 10.22
C VAL A 59 3.45 16.97 9.26
N LEU A 60 4.42 16.08 9.05
CA LEU A 60 4.22 14.82 8.35
C LEU A 60 3.80 13.74 9.35
N ASN A 61 2.51 13.67 9.62
CA ASN A 61 1.89 12.65 10.46
C ASN A 61 1.37 11.50 9.57
N LEU A 62 2.30 10.68 9.07
CA LEU A 62 1.98 9.56 8.19
C LEU A 62 1.28 8.44 8.97
N VAL A 63 0.14 7.97 8.45
CA VAL A 63 -0.66 6.91 9.08
C VAL A 63 -0.95 5.80 8.08
N GLY A 64 -0.51 4.58 8.39
CA GLY A 64 -0.72 3.40 7.55
C GLY A 64 0.47 3.02 6.68
N ASP A 65 0.19 2.28 5.62
CA ASP A 65 1.20 1.82 4.66
C ASP A 65 1.47 2.87 3.59
N VAL A 66 2.75 3.09 3.23
CA VAL A 66 3.10 3.93 2.08
C VAL A 66 2.98 3.11 0.80
N VAL A 67 2.14 3.59 -0.11
CA VAL A 67 1.77 2.86 -1.32
C VAL A 67 1.93 3.69 -2.59
N GLU A 68 2.11 3.01 -3.72
CA GLU A 68 2.14 3.63 -5.06
C GLU A 68 0.74 4.03 -5.56
N GLN A 69 -0.29 3.32 -5.09
CA GLN A 69 -1.68 3.56 -5.42
C GLN A 69 -2.55 3.11 -4.26
N LYS A 70 -3.50 3.95 -3.84
CA LYS A 70 -4.47 3.57 -2.81
C LYS A 70 -5.42 2.50 -3.31
N ARG A 71 -5.87 1.63 -2.40
CA ARG A 71 -6.97 0.70 -2.67
C ARG A 71 -8.26 1.48 -2.89
N GLU A 72 -9.15 0.91 -3.67
CA GLU A 72 -10.52 1.43 -3.77
C GLU A 72 -11.32 0.95 -2.56
N VAL A 73 -11.82 1.89 -1.77
CA VAL A 73 -12.74 1.61 -0.67
C VAL A 73 -14.18 1.74 -1.22
N ASP A 74 -15.04 0.78 -0.88
CA ASP A 74 -16.45 0.86 -1.26
C ASP A 74 -17.07 2.13 -0.63
N PRO A 75 -17.80 2.96 -1.41
CA PRO A 75 -18.38 4.20 -0.89
C PRO A 75 -19.31 3.98 0.32
N MET A 76 -19.99 2.83 0.40
CA MET A 76 -20.82 2.50 1.54
C MET A 76 -19.99 2.12 2.77
N GLU A 77 -18.88 1.40 2.57
CA GLU A 77 -17.91 1.06 3.61
C GLU A 77 -17.24 2.34 4.15
N ALA A 78 -16.83 3.25 3.26
CA ALA A 78 -16.26 4.54 3.64
C ALA A 78 -17.27 5.36 4.46
N PHE A 79 -18.52 5.45 4.02
CA PHE A 79 -19.58 6.17 4.72
C PHE A 79 -19.88 5.56 6.10
N LEU A 80 -19.94 4.23 6.21
CA LEU A 80 -20.17 3.56 7.49
C LEU A 80 -19.00 3.76 8.46
N THR A 81 -17.77 3.68 7.97
CA THR A 81 -16.55 3.91 8.75
C THR A 81 -16.53 5.32 9.31
N GLU A 82 -16.84 6.32 8.47
CA GLU A 82 -16.93 7.72 8.87
C GLU A 82 -18.10 7.98 9.84
N ALA A 83 -19.28 7.47 9.53
CA ALA A 83 -20.49 7.65 10.36
C ALA A 83 -20.41 6.97 11.73
N MET A 84 -19.61 5.90 11.85
CA MET A 84 -19.38 5.17 13.11
C MET A 84 -18.10 5.62 13.82
N GLU A 85 -17.42 6.67 13.33
CA GLU A 85 -16.13 7.15 13.86
C GLU A 85 -15.08 6.02 13.99
N GLN A 86 -15.18 5.00 13.15
CA GLN A 86 -14.23 3.91 13.13
C GLN A 86 -12.98 4.32 12.32
N GLN A 87 -11.82 3.90 12.80
CA GLN A 87 -10.59 4.07 12.01
C GLN A 87 -10.58 3.05 10.85
N ASP A 88 -10.04 3.47 9.71
CA ASP A 88 -9.76 2.53 8.61
C ASP A 88 -8.82 1.43 9.10
N ASP A 89 -9.23 0.17 8.98
CA ASP A 89 -8.44 -0.99 9.42
C ASP A 89 -7.10 -1.11 8.68
N LYS A 90 -6.98 -0.49 7.49
CA LYS A 90 -5.78 -0.51 6.64
C LYS A 90 -5.55 0.84 5.98
N PRO A 91 -5.20 1.88 6.75
CA PRO A 91 -4.94 3.18 6.17
C PRO A 91 -3.73 3.15 5.22
N GLU A 92 -3.80 3.91 4.14
CA GLU A 92 -2.76 4.01 3.13
C GLU A 92 -2.43 5.47 2.83
N VAL A 93 -1.14 5.75 2.65
CA VAL A 93 -0.62 7.06 2.23
C VAL A 93 0.07 6.94 0.88
N LEU A 94 -0.25 7.82 -0.06
CA LEU A 94 0.41 7.82 -1.36
C LEU A 94 1.84 8.36 -1.26
N LEU A 95 2.79 7.63 -1.83
CA LEU A 95 4.19 8.06 -1.91
C LEU A 95 4.31 9.41 -2.62
N ASN A 96 3.62 9.59 -3.73
CA ASN A 96 3.67 10.83 -4.51
C ASN A 96 3.16 12.03 -3.71
N ASP A 97 2.09 11.86 -2.90
CA ASP A 97 1.56 12.95 -2.07
C ASP A 97 2.61 13.42 -1.05
N ILE A 98 3.36 12.47 -0.45
CA ILE A 98 4.43 12.80 0.50
C ILE A 98 5.55 13.59 -0.19
N ILE A 99 6.03 13.10 -1.34
CA ILE A 99 7.11 13.73 -2.10
C ILE A 99 6.69 15.14 -2.59
N ASP A 100 5.47 15.27 -3.13
CA ASP A 100 4.93 16.53 -3.62
C ASP A 100 4.77 17.55 -2.50
N VAL A 101 4.29 17.15 -1.33
CA VAL A 101 4.18 18.03 -0.14
C VAL A 101 5.54 18.54 0.29
N ILE A 102 6.53 17.67 0.40
CA ILE A 102 7.89 18.05 0.78
C ILE A 102 8.48 19.01 -0.27
N GLY A 103 8.29 18.71 -1.56
CA GLY A 103 8.75 19.55 -2.67
C GLY A 103 8.09 20.93 -2.73
N LYS A 104 6.80 21.04 -2.39
CA LYS A 104 6.09 22.33 -2.26
C LYS A 104 6.57 23.11 -1.04
N ALA A 105 6.65 22.43 0.12
CA ALA A 105 7.11 23.04 1.37
C ALA A 105 8.55 23.57 1.29
N LYS A 106 9.39 22.94 0.49
CA LYS A 106 10.74 23.41 0.18
C LYS A 106 10.73 24.86 -0.33
N LYS A 107 9.76 25.21 -1.17
CA LYS A 107 9.63 26.50 -1.86
C LYS A 107 8.71 27.50 -1.14
N ASP A 108 8.02 27.09 -0.10
CA ASP A 108 7.03 27.89 0.62
C ASP A 108 7.67 28.56 1.84
N ASP A 109 7.87 29.87 1.77
CA ASP A 109 8.52 30.65 2.84
C ASP A 109 7.71 30.68 4.14
N ARG A 110 6.41 30.35 4.09
CA ARG A 110 5.56 30.23 5.29
C ARG A 110 5.93 29.01 6.13
N VAL A 111 6.48 27.96 5.51
CA VAL A 111 6.95 26.75 6.18
C VAL A 111 8.36 27.01 6.71
N ALA A 112 8.48 27.16 8.04
CA ALA A 112 9.76 27.40 8.70
C ALA A 112 10.56 26.12 9.00
N ILE A 113 9.86 25.06 9.43
CA ILE A 113 10.43 23.76 9.78
C ILE A 113 9.52 22.63 9.30
N LEU A 114 10.08 21.42 9.20
CA LEU A 114 9.34 20.20 8.96
C LEU A 114 9.41 19.30 10.20
N VAL A 115 8.28 18.76 10.63
CA VAL A 115 8.19 17.87 11.80
C VAL A 115 7.73 16.49 11.37
N LEU A 116 8.56 15.48 11.63
CA LEU A 116 8.24 14.07 11.38
C LEU A 116 7.57 13.46 12.61
N GLN A 117 6.26 13.19 12.50
CA GLN A 117 5.47 12.42 13.48
C GLN A 117 5.11 11.06 12.88
N LEU A 118 5.98 10.06 13.06
CA LEU A 118 5.94 8.82 12.30
C LEU A 118 5.26 7.65 13.03
N GLN A 119 4.69 7.85 14.22
CA GLN A 119 4.10 6.77 15.02
C GLN A 119 2.99 5.99 14.34
N GLY A 120 2.30 6.64 13.39
CA GLY A 120 1.24 6.05 12.58
C GLY A 120 1.74 5.30 11.34
N LEU A 121 3.00 5.51 10.92
CA LEU A 121 3.59 4.83 9.78
C LEU A 121 3.75 3.34 10.10
N ASN A 122 3.10 2.49 9.32
CA ASN A 122 3.11 1.06 9.54
C ASN A 122 4.20 0.39 8.70
N LYS A 123 4.15 0.53 7.37
CA LYS A 123 5.08 -0.11 6.45
C LYS A 123 5.28 0.71 5.18
N ALA A 124 6.52 0.72 4.67
CA ALA A 124 6.82 1.41 3.41
C ALA A 124 7.58 0.53 2.41
N GLY A 125 8.56 -0.22 2.87
CA GLY A 125 9.59 -0.86 2.06
C GLY A 125 10.74 0.10 1.73
N LEU A 126 11.97 -0.45 1.70
CA LEU A 126 13.20 0.37 1.67
C LEU A 126 13.25 1.32 0.46
N THR A 127 12.82 0.89 -0.72
CA THR A 127 12.81 1.73 -1.93
C THR A 127 11.99 3.02 -1.73
N LYS A 128 10.78 2.91 -1.18
CA LYS A 128 9.93 4.08 -0.92
C LYS A 128 10.47 4.96 0.21
N LEU A 129 11.08 4.33 1.22
CA LEU A 129 11.76 5.07 2.28
C LEU A 129 12.95 5.87 1.73
N GLN A 130 13.70 5.32 0.78
CA GLN A 130 14.80 6.01 0.08
C GLN A 130 14.28 7.20 -0.73
N ASP A 131 13.17 7.03 -1.46
CA ASP A 131 12.54 8.11 -2.24
C ASP A 131 12.08 9.28 -1.32
N ILE A 132 11.45 8.96 -0.17
CA ILE A 132 11.01 9.96 0.80
C ILE A 132 12.24 10.64 1.45
N ALA A 133 13.24 9.85 1.83
CA ALA A 133 14.46 10.39 2.45
C ALA A 133 15.19 11.34 1.51
N ALA A 134 15.28 11.01 0.22
CA ALA A 134 15.86 11.91 -0.78
C ALA A 134 15.10 13.25 -0.88
N ALA A 135 13.76 13.22 -0.83
CA ALA A 135 12.95 14.44 -0.80
C ALA A 135 13.18 15.26 0.50
N LEU A 136 13.34 14.59 1.65
CA LEU A 136 13.66 15.23 2.92
C LEU A 136 15.05 15.87 2.91
N GLU A 137 16.05 15.20 2.36
CA GLU A 137 17.41 15.74 2.19
C GLU A 137 17.43 16.93 1.24
N ASP A 138 16.64 16.88 0.16
CA ASP A 138 16.46 18.00 -0.75
C ASP A 138 15.77 19.18 -0.07
N PHE A 139 14.80 18.95 0.82
CA PHE A 139 14.21 20.01 1.66
C PHE A 139 15.26 20.64 2.57
N LYS A 140 16.12 19.87 3.25
CA LYS A 140 17.21 20.38 4.11
C LYS A 140 18.21 21.26 3.36
N SER A 141 18.40 21.04 2.07
CA SER A 141 19.30 21.87 1.25
C SER A 141 18.94 23.36 1.23
N THR A 142 17.71 23.73 1.64
CA THR A 142 17.27 25.11 1.79
C THR A 142 17.70 25.79 3.10
N GLY A 143 18.28 25.03 4.04
CA GLY A 143 18.60 25.49 5.39
C GLY A 143 17.42 25.40 6.38
N LYS A 144 16.25 24.96 5.95
CA LYS A 144 15.10 24.68 6.83
C LYS A 144 15.34 23.39 7.62
N GLN A 145 15.01 23.42 8.91
CA GLN A 145 15.25 22.28 9.81
C GLN A 145 14.19 21.19 9.68
N ILE A 146 14.62 19.94 9.88
CA ILE A 146 13.73 18.79 10.07
C ILE A 146 13.88 18.30 11.50
N ILE A 147 12.79 18.13 12.22
CA ILE A 147 12.74 17.58 13.56
C ILE A 147 11.91 16.31 13.54
N ALA A 148 12.47 15.19 13.99
CA ALA A 148 11.72 13.97 14.22
C ALA A 148 11.41 13.82 15.70
N LEU A 149 10.16 13.50 16.03
CA LEU A 149 9.76 13.33 17.41
C LEU A 149 8.79 12.16 17.60
N GLY A 150 8.89 11.48 18.73
CA GLY A 150 8.02 10.35 19.00
C GLY A 150 8.19 9.71 20.36
N ASP A 151 7.20 8.86 20.68
CA ASP A 151 7.27 7.97 21.84
C ASP A 151 7.92 6.64 21.48
N ARG A 152 8.00 6.32 20.20
CA ARG A 152 8.65 5.10 19.65
C ARG A 152 9.05 5.33 18.21
N PHE A 153 10.05 4.56 17.78
CA PHE A 153 10.41 4.42 16.38
C PHE A 153 10.58 2.94 16.02
N SER A 154 9.80 2.47 15.04
CA SER A 154 10.09 1.21 14.34
C SER A 154 11.27 1.39 13.38
N GLN A 155 11.76 0.32 12.78
CA GLN A 155 12.87 0.38 11.84
C GLN A 155 12.57 1.26 10.62
N ASP A 156 11.37 1.14 10.01
CA ASP A 156 10.95 1.99 8.89
C ASP A 156 10.79 3.46 9.31
N GLN A 157 10.24 3.70 10.50
CA GLN A 157 10.08 5.05 11.07
C GLN A 157 11.45 5.69 11.34
N TYR A 158 12.38 4.92 11.91
CA TYR A 158 13.72 5.43 12.20
C TYR A 158 14.53 5.73 10.93
N TYR A 159 14.33 4.95 9.87
CA TYR A 159 14.96 5.26 8.59
C TYR A 159 14.64 6.68 8.12
N LEU A 160 13.38 7.10 8.19
CA LEU A 160 12.99 8.48 7.86
C LEU A 160 13.45 9.47 8.94
N ALA A 161 13.31 9.13 10.22
CA ALA A 161 13.74 9.99 11.32
C ALA A 161 15.25 10.29 11.25
N SER A 162 16.07 9.36 10.71
CA SER A 162 17.51 9.56 10.56
C SER A 162 17.91 10.73 9.64
N THR A 163 16.98 11.22 8.78
CA THR A 163 17.19 12.39 7.94
C THR A 163 17.07 13.71 8.72
N ALA A 164 16.46 13.68 9.92
CA ALA A 164 16.22 14.88 10.72
C ALA A 164 17.51 15.48 11.28
N ASP A 165 17.48 16.79 11.51
CA ASP A 165 18.57 17.53 12.17
C ASP A 165 18.58 17.24 13.67
N SER A 166 17.41 16.90 14.24
CA SER A 166 17.29 16.49 15.64
C SER A 166 16.17 15.45 15.79
N ILE A 167 16.47 14.39 16.52
CA ILE A 167 15.54 13.30 16.83
C ILE A 167 15.26 13.30 18.33
N TRP A 168 13.99 13.51 18.70
CA TRP A 168 13.54 13.54 20.09
C TRP A 168 12.71 12.32 20.42
N LEU A 169 13.17 11.55 21.40
CA LEU A 169 12.45 10.37 21.88
C LEU A 169 11.90 10.62 23.29
N ASN A 170 10.71 10.13 23.57
CA ASN A 170 10.16 10.18 24.93
C ASN A 170 11.08 9.41 25.89
N PRO A 171 11.36 9.91 27.13
CA PRO A 171 12.21 9.20 28.09
C PRO A 171 11.71 7.80 28.48
N ARG A 172 10.42 7.53 28.30
CA ARG A 172 9.82 6.18 28.45
C ARG A 172 9.54 5.52 27.11
N GLY A 173 10.17 6.02 26.05
CA GLY A 173 9.97 5.57 24.69
C GLY A 173 10.62 4.23 24.38
N PHE A 174 10.26 3.70 23.25
CA PHE A 174 10.75 2.42 22.76
C PHE A 174 11.39 2.55 21.39
N MET A 175 12.57 1.98 21.26
CA MET A 175 13.27 1.83 19.99
C MET A 175 14.15 0.58 20.05
N LEU A 176 13.95 -0.31 19.09
CA LEU A 176 14.78 -1.48 18.86
C LEU A 176 14.84 -1.73 17.37
N LEU A 177 16.03 -1.97 16.83
CA LEU A 177 16.26 -2.25 15.41
C LEU A 177 16.64 -3.72 15.28
N ASP A 178 15.77 -4.50 14.65
CA ASP A 178 15.84 -5.96 14.60
C ASP A 178 16.33 -6.52 13.26
N GLY A 179 16.61 -5.62 12.29
CA GLY A 179 17.06 -5.99 10.95
C GLY A 179 15.96 -6.56 10.07
N TYR A 180 16.34 -7.20 8.96
CA TYR A 180 15.42 -7.84 8.05
C TYR A 180 15.44 -9.35 8.22
N GLY A 181 14.25 -9.93 8.39
CA GLY A 181 14.05 -11.37 8.51
C GLY A 181 12.94 -11.88 7.60
N ARG A 182 13.02 -13.13 7.22
CA ARG A 182 11.96 -13.81 6.47
C ARG A 182 11.65 -15.16 7.08
N TYR A 183 10.56 -15.24 7.80
CA TYR A 183 10.04 -16.44 8.44
C TYR A 183 8.67 -16.78 7.86
N LYS A 184 8.43 -18.05 7.56
CA LYS A 184 7.18 -18.56 7.00
C LYS A 184 6.72 -19.76 7.80
N MET A 185 5.41 -19.95 7.88
CA MET A 185 4.82 -21.20 8.33
C MET A 185 4.89 -22.25 7.22
N TYR A 186 5.06 -23.51 7.62
CA TYR A 186 5.11 -24.67 6.74
C TYR A 186 4.00 -25.63 7.14
N PHE A 187 3.30 -26.18 6.16
CA PHE A 187 2.03 -26.87 6.35
C PHE A 187 2.04 -28.33 5.90
N LYS A 188 3.18 -28.85 5.37
CA LYS A 188 3.25 -30.23 4.85
C LYS A 188 2.70 -31.25 5.84
N SER A 189 3.25 -31.32 7.04
CA SER A 189 2.80 -32.27 8.06
C SER A 189 1.34 -32.06 8.50
N ALA A 190 0.83 -30.82 8.47
CA ALA A 190 -0.56 -30.56 8.77
C ALA A 190 -1.48 -31.08 7.65
N LEU A 191 -1.12 -30.89 6.39
CA LEU A 191 -1.86 -31.37 5.23
C LEU A 191 -1.88 -32.90 5.20
N GLU A 192 -0.74 -33.56 5.51
CA GLU A 192 -0.65 -35.02 5.64
C GLU A 192 -1.58 -35.55 6.74
N LYS A 193 -1.64 -34.93 7.92
CA LYS A 193 -2.57 -35.30 9.00
C LYS A 193 -4.03 -35.16 8.59
N LEU A 194 -4.36 -34.17 7.78
CA LEU A 194 -5.69 -33.94 7.23
C LEU A 194 -5.98 -34.82 6.01
N ALA A 195 -5.00 -35.63 5.56
CA ALA A 195 -5.07 -36.43 4.34
C ALA A 195 -5.45 -35.58 3.10
N ILE A 196 -4.88 -34.38 3.01
CA ILE A 196 -5.03 -33.52 1.84
C ILE A 196 -3.84 -33.77 0.91
N ASN A 197 -4.13 -34.18 -0.32
CA ASN A 197 -3.12 -34.46 -1.33
C ASN A 197 -2.78 -33.17 -2.09
N GLN A 198 -1.49 -32.83 -2.10
CA GLN A 198 -0.99 -31.65 -2.79
C GLN A 198 -0.23 -32.04 -4.05
N HIS A 199 -0.61 -31.46 -5.16
CA HIS A 199 0.03 -31.66 -6.45
C HIS A 199 0.71 -30.38 -6.89
N ILE A 200 2.06 -30.40 -6.91
CA ILE A 200 2.87 -29.23 -7.22
C ILE A 200 3.71 -29.49 -8.46
N PHE A 201 3.56 -28.62 -9.43
CA PHE A 201 4.31 -28.58 -10.67
C PHE A 201 5.13 -27.30 -10.67
N ARG A 202 6.45 -27.38 -10.71
CA ARG A 202 7.32 -26.20 -10.67
C ARG A 202 8.57 -26.36 -11.50
N VAL A 203 9.09 -25.24 -12.00
CA VAL A 203 10.40 -25.13 -12.62
C VAL A 203 11.15 -23.92 -12.06
N GLY A 204 12.43 -24.08 -11.84
CA GLY A 204 13.32 -23.10 -11.21
C GLY A 204 13.77 -23.53 -9.82
N THR A 205 15.07 -23.72 -9.62
CA THR A 205 15.67 -24.19 -8.37
C THR A 205 15.32 -23.28 -7.18
N PHE A 206 15.30 -21.95 -7.41
CA PHE A 206 15.04 -20.93 -6.39
C PHE A 206 13.56 -20.54 -6.30
N LYS A 207 12.65 -21.19 -7.06
CA LYS A 207 11.21 -20.91 -6.97
C LYS A 207 10.61 -21.55 -5.73
N SER A 208 10.75 -20.92 -4.58
CA SER A 208 10.40 -21.44 -3.25
C SER A 208 8.98 -21.05 -2.78
N ALA A 209 8.14 -20.49 -3.66
CA ALA A 209 6.80 -20.03 -3.30
C ALA A 209 5.92 -21.15 -2.73
N VAL A 210 6.03 -22.37 -3.27
CA VAL A 210 5.24 -23.55 -2.89
C VAL A 210 5.88 -24.43 -1.81
N GLU A 211 7.10 -24.12 -1.35
CA GLU A 211 7.77 -24.92 -0.31
C GLU A 211 6.96 -25.08 0.99
N PRO A 212 6.19 -24.07 1.44
CA PRO A 212 5.35 -24.22 2.62
C PRO A 212 4.36 -25.40 2.59
N PHE A 213 4.02 -25.87 1.41
CA PHE A 213 3.06 -26.97 1.24
C PHE A 213 3.71 -28.34 1.11
N ILE A 214 5.01 -28.42 0.74
CA ILE A 214 5.72 -29.70 0.47
C ILE A 214 6.88 -29.97 1.43
N ARG A 215 7.12 -29.06 2.37
CA ARG A 215 8.20 -29.18 3.36
C ARG A 215 7.71 -28.62 4.69
N ASP A 216 8.41 -28.98 5.78
CA ASP A 216 8.21 -28.39 7.09
C ASP A 216 9.30 -27.40 7.45
N ASP A 217 10.22 -27.10 6.51
CA ASP A 217 11.32 -26.16 6.67
C ASP A 217 11.63 -25.42 5.35
N MET A 218 12.47 -24.39 5.43
CA MET A 218 13.00 -23.71 4.26
C MET A 218 14.16 -24.53 3.65
N SER A 219 14.13 -24.75 2.34
CA SER A 219 15.19 -25.44 1.62
C SER A 219 16.54 -24.71 1.69
N LYS A 220 17.64 -25.41 1.45
CA LYS A 220 18.98 -24.81 1.40
C LYS A 220 19.06 -23.72 0.33
N ALA A 221 18.55 -23.97 -0.88
CA ALA A 221 18.51 -22.99 -1.96
C ALA A 221 17.67 -21.75 -1.60
N ALA A 222 16.51 -21.93 -0.97
CA ALA A 222 15.69 -20.82 -0.51
C ALA A 222 16.38 -20.03 0.61
N LYS A 223 17.06 -20.70 1.56
CA LYS A 223 17.85 -20.03 2.59
C LYS A 223 18.98 -19.20 1.99
N GLU A 224 19.72 -19.76 1.03
CA GLU A 224 20.79 -19.06 0.32
C GLU A 224 20.28 -17.80 -0.38
N ALA A 225 19.25 -17.94 -1.22
CA ALA A 225 18.66 -16.81 -1.92
C ALA A 225 18.11 -15.74 -0.98
N ASN A 226 17.42 -16.15 0.11
CA ASN A 226 16.88 -15.19 1.08
C ASN A 226 18.00 -14.48 1.85
N LYS A 227 19.05 -15.17 2.27
CA LYS A 227 20.18 -14.54 2.97
C LYS A 227 20.86 -13.48 2.11
N LEU A 228 21.01 -13.74 0.82
CA LEU A 228 21.68 -12.83 -0.10
C LEU A 228 20.97 -11.47 -0.14
N TRP A 229 19.70 -11.46 -0.54
CA TRP A 229 18.99 -10.19 -0.70
C TRP A 229 18.59 -9.54 0.64
N LEU A 230 18.37 -10.30 1.72
CA LEU A 230 18.15 -9.74 3.07
C LEU A 230 19.40 -9.03 3.59
N ALA A 231 20.58 -9.63 3.40
CA ALA A 231 21.86 -9.03 3.81
C ALA A 231 22.14 -7.75 3.00
N ASP A 232 21.85 -7.75 1.71
CA ASP A 232 22.01 -6.60 0.83
C ASP A 232 21.10 -5.43 1.22
N LEU A 233 19.81 -5.70 1.42
CA LEU A 233 18.88 -4.67 1.92
C LEU A 233 19.27 -4.14 3.30
N TRP A 234 19.72 -5.02 4.21
CA TRP A 234 20.15 -4.60 5.54
C TRP A 234 21.42 -3.74 5.48
N MET A 235 22.35 -4.08 4.59
CA MET A 235 23.55 -3.26 4.40
C MET A 235 23.18 -1.87 3.88
N GLN A 236 22.33 -1.76 2.85
CA GLN A 236 21.86 -0.46 2.35
C GLN A 236 21.18 0.37 3.45
N TYR A 237 20.30 -0.25 4.25
CA TYR A 237 19.67 0.41 5.39
C TYR A 237 20.72 0.97 6.37
N LYS A 238 21.70 0.15 6.75
CA LYS A 238 22.76 0.54 7.69
C LYS A 238 23.63 1.66 7.15
N GLU A 239 24.04 1.57 5.90
CA GLU A 239 24.88 2.58 5.24
C GLU A 239 24.16 3.93 5.16
N ASP A 240 22.90 3.94 4.72
CA ASP A 240 22.10 5.15 4.62
C ASP A 240 21.93 5.84 5.99
N VAL A 241 21.54 5.07 7.01
CA VAL A 241 21.33 5.61 8.37
C VAL A 241 22.64 6.02 9.02
N ALA A 242 23.69 5.22 8.91
CA ALA A 242 25.01 5.51 9.48
C ALA A 242 25.58 6.81 8.89
N GLN A 243 25.47 6.99 7.58
CA GLN A 243 25.91 8.22 6.90
C GLN A 243 25.16 9.45 7.43
N ARG A 244 23.83 9.38 7.56
CA ARG A 244 23.00 10.49 8.04
C ARG A 244 23.26 10.85 9.50
N ARG A 245 23.52 9.82 10.32
CA ARG A 245 23.71 9.97 11.76
C ARG A 245 25.18 10.18 12.16
N GLY A 246 26.12 10.02 11.24
CA GLY A 246 27.56 10.25 11.47
C GLY A 246 28.24 9.20 12.35
N PHE A 247 27.79 7.93 12.30
CA PHE A 247 28.41 6.81 12.98
C PHE A 247 28.74 5.65 12.02
N GLY A 248 29.48 4.64 12.45
CA GLY A 248 29.82 3.48 11.62
C GLY A 248 28.69 2.46 11.53
N VAL A 249 28.63 1.70 10.44
CA VAL A 249 27.63 0.65 10.21
C VAL A 249 27.63 -0.46 11.27
N GLU A 250 28.77 -0.67 11.94
CA GLU A 250 28.95 -1.61 13.05
C GLU A 250 28.08 -1.29 14.27
N ASN A 251 27.54 -0.07 14.36
CA ASN A 251 26.59 0.32 15.40
C ASN A 251 25.29 -0.51 15.38
N PHE A 252 25.05 -1.23 14.28
CA PHE A 252 23.90 -2.10 14.10
C PHE A 252 24.22 -3.60 14.18
N ASP A 253 25.48 -3.98 14.37
CA ASP A 253 25.94 -5.38 14.26
C ASP A 253 26.13 -6.05 15.63
N GLU A 254 25.39 -5.62 16.65
CA GLU A 254 25.45 -6.20 17.98
C GLU A 254 24.82 -7.59 18.03
N ASN A 255 25.55 -8.54 18.60
CA ASN A 255 24.95 -9.81 18.99
C ASN A 255 24.09 -9.62 20.25
N ILE A 256 23.24 -10.59 20.55
CA ILE A 256 22.27 -10.48 21.66
C ILE A 256 22.95 -10.27 23.02
N ASP A 257 24.10 -10.88 23.27
CA ASP A 257 24.80 -10.76 24.54
C ASP A 257 25.35 -9.34 24.74
N THR A 258 25.96 -8.77 23.69
CA THR A 258 26.42 -7.38 23.67
C THR A 258 25.27 -6.40 23.82
N LEU A 259 24.15 -6.64 23.13
CA LEU A 259 22.94 -5.83 23.26
C LEU A 259 22.43 -5.84 24.68
N VAL A 260 22.31 -7.02 25.31
CA VAL A 260 21.87 -7.16 26.71
C VAL A 260 22.80 -6.41 27.67
N ALA A 261 24.11 -6.53 27.50
CA ALA A 261 25.08 -5.80 28.33
C ALA A 261 24.92 -4.29 28.21
N LYS A 262 24.89 -3.75 26.98
CA LYS A 262 24.68 -2.32 26.72
C LYS A 262 23.31 -1.82 27.20
N PHE A 263 22.28 -2.64 27.07
CA PHE A 263 20.94 -2.33 27.57
C PHE A 263 20.91 -2.24 29.09
N SER A 264 21.60 -3.14 29.79
CA SER A 264 21.79 -3.07 31.23
C SER A 264 22.53 -1.80 31.64
N ASP A 265 23.60 -1.44 30.95
CA ASP A 265 24.37 -0.20 31.18
C ASP A 265 23.53 1.06 30.87
N ALA A 266 22.47 0.95 30.09
CA ALA A 266 21.52 2.01 29.80
C ALA A 266 20.31 2.01 30.76
N ASP A 267 20.50 1.62 32.02
CA ASP A 267 19.47 1.54 33.05
C ASP A 267 18.26 0.66 32.65
N SER A 268 18.48 -0.33 31.79
CA SER A 268 17.43 -1.19 31.21
C SER A 268 16.30 -0.37 30.56
N SER A 269 16.65 0.75 29.93
CA SER A 269 15.75 1.67 29.25
C SER A 269 16.04 1.73 27.75
N PHE A 270 15.08 1.40 26.91
CA PHE A 270 15.22 1.50 25.45
C PHE A 270 15.53 2.92 24.98
N ALA A 271 14.95 3.94 25.63
CA ALA A 271 15.21 5.33 25.31
C ALA A 271 16.68 5.72 25.64
N GLN A 272 17.17 5.31 26.82
CA GLN A 272 18.58 5.57 27.19
C GLN A 272 19.55 4.78 26.31
N TYR A 273 19.19 3.55 25.96
CA TYR A 273 19.95 2.74 25.02
C TYR A 273 20.08 3.43 23.65
N ALA A 274 18.95 3.93 23.09
CA ALA A 274 18.96 4.65 21.83
C ALA A 274 19.81 5.94 21.90
N LEU A 275 19.72 6.68 23.02
CA LEU A 275 20.53 7.89 23.22
C LEU A 275 22.04 7.56 23.30
N LYS A 276 22.41 6.53 24.06
CA LYS A 276 23.83 6.10 24.22
C LYS A 276 24.44 5.58 22.91
N ASN A 277 23.62 4.99 22.03
CA ASN A 277 24.05 4.55 20.71
C ASN A 277 24.00 5.67 19.64
N ASN A 278 23.71 6.91 20.00
CA ASN A 278 23.53 8.06 19.10
C ASN A 278 22.42 7.86 18.05
N TRP A 279 21.48 7.00 18.33
CA TRP A 279 20.31 6.82 17.45
C TRP A 279 19.35 8.00 17.56
N VAL A 280 19.25 8.61 18.74
CA VAL A 280 18.45 9.81 18.99
C VAL A 280 19.31 10.88 19.66
N ASP A 281 18.92 12.13 19.54
CA ASP A 281 19.71 13.26 20.02
C ASP A 281 19.31 13.72 21.42
N GLN A 282 18.02 13.56 21.75
CA GLN A 282 17.50 14.08 23.03
C GLN A 282 16.34 13.21 23.52
N LEU A 283 16.25 13.10 24.84
CA LEU A 283 15.08 12.51 25.51
C LEU A 283 14.20 13.62 26.07
N LYS A 284 12.98 13.77 25.53
CA LYS A 284 12.03 14.82 25.90
C LYS A 284 10.63 14.28 26.14
N SER A 285 9.96 14.74 27.19
CA SER A 285 8.54 14.48 27.36
C SER A 285 7.72 15.17 26.23
N ARG A 286 6.50 14.69 25.98
CA ARG A 286 5.60 15.32 25.00
C ARG A 286 5.39 16.83 25.27
N GLN A 287 5.36 17.22 26.55
CA GLN A 287 5.27 18.63 26.95
C GLN A 287 6.55 19.42 26.60
N GLY A 288 7.72 18.82 26.87
CA GLY A 288 9.01 19.42 26.50
C GLY A 288 9.19 19.57 24.99
N MET A 289 8.78 18.55 24.22
CA MET A 289 8.78 18.62 22.75
C MET A 289 7.89 19.75 22.25
N ARG A 290 6.67 19.89 22.81
CA ARG A 290 5.74 20.97 22.43
C ARG A 290 6.28 22.34 22.79
N ALA A 291 6.85 22.51 23.99
CA ALA A 291 7.43 23.78 24.42
C ALA A 291 8.53 24.25 23.46
N GLU A 292 9.46 23.37 23.10
CA GLU A 292 10.54 23.72 22.17
C GLU A 292 10.03 24.02 20.75
N LEU A 293 9.00 23.30 20.28
CA LEU A 293 8.38 23.66 19.00
C LEU A 293 7.68 25.01 19.05
N ILE A 294 7.09 25.41 20.19
CA ILE A 294 6.53 26.76 20.39
C ILE A 294 7.65 27.80 20.31
N ASP A 295 8.80 27.54 20.91
CA ASP A 295 9.94 28.44 20.85
C ASP A 295 10.46 28.66 19.40
N LEU A 296 10.39 27.59 18.57
CA LEU A 296 10.86 27.63 17.18
C LEU A 296 9.89 28.34 16.23
N VAL A 297 8.59 28.03 16.30
CA VAL A 297 7.60 28.50 15.31
C VAL A 297 6.50 29.40 15.91
N GLY A 298 6.50 29.59 17.22
CA GLY A 298 5.45 30.32 17.95
C GLY A 298 4.28 29.45 18.35
N ALA A 299 3.40 29.94 19.20
CA ALA A 299 2.17 29.30 19.58
C ALA A 299 1.11 29.39 18.47
N ASN A 300 0.21 28.42 18.40
CA ASN A 300 -0.95 28.49 17.52
C ASN A 300 -1.95 29.56 18.00
N LYS A 301 -2.97 29.88 17.19
CA LYS A 301 -3.98 30.92 17.51
C LYS A 301 -4.74 30.65 18.84
N LYS A 302 -4.87 29.39 19.25
CA LYS A 302 -5.55 29.00 20.49
C LYS A 302 -4.61 29.05 21.71
N GLY A 303 -3.30 29.11 21.53
CA GLY A 303 -2.31 29.11 22.59
C GLY A 303 -2.08 27.74 23.27
N ASP A 304 -2.64 26.68 22.74
CA ASP A 304 -2.57 25.32 23.33
C ASP A 304 -1.51 24.41 22.68
N SER A 305 -0.96 24.82 21.55
CA SER A 305 0.06 24.06 20.79
C SER A 305 0.98 25.03 20.02
N TYR A 306 1.97 24.49 19.34
CA TYR A 306 2.81 25.21 18.41
C TYR A 306 2.07 25.51 17.10
N ASN A 307 2.55 26.53 16.36
CA ASN A 307 2.00 26.91 15.07
C ASN A 307 2.34 25.85 14.02
N HIS A 308 1.34 25.13 13.53
CA HIS A 308 1.53 24.01 12.60
C HIS A 308 0.38 23.83 11.63
N ILE A 309 0.67 23.12 10.56
CA ILE A 309 -0.30 22.58 9.60
C ILE A 309 0.02 21.12 9.32
N GLY A 310 -0.99 20.26 9.33
CA GLY A 310 -0.85 18.86 8.93
C GLY A 310 -0.62 18.72 7.42
N TYR A 311 0.07 17.64 7.00
CA TYR A 311 0.37 17.48 5.56
C TYR A 311 -0.88 17.37 4.69
N GLN A 312 -1.97 16.78 5.18
CA GLN A 312 -3.24 16.66 4.44
C GLN A 312 -3.89 18.05 4.25
N ASP A 313 -3.93 18.85 5.31
CA ASP A 313 -4.45 20.22 5.23
C ASP A 313 -3.58 21.10 4.32
N TYR A 314 -2.26 20.86 4.34
CA TYR A 314 -1.33 21.55 3.45
C TYR A 314 -1.54 21.15 1.98
N ILE A 315 -1.84 19.87 1.69
CA ILE A 315 -2.26 19.44 0.35
C ILE A 315 -3.52 20.19 -0.08
N ALA A 316 -4.56 20.19 0.75
CA ALA A 316 -5.81 20.87 0.46
C ALA A 316 -5.60 22.38 0.20
N ALA A 317 -4.82 23.05 1.07
CA ALA A 317 -4.52 24.47 0.95
C ALA A 317 -3.71 24.85 -0.30
N THR A 318 -2.88 23.93 -0.81
CA THR A 318 -1.98 24.20 -1.96
C THR A 318 -2.48 23.62 -3.28
N SER A 319 -3.48 22.76 -3.28
CA SER A 319 -4.05 22.15 -4.50
C SER A 319 -5.03 23.09 -5.22
N SER A 320 -5.84 23.84 -4.48
CA SER A 320 -6.79 24.83 -5.05
C SER A 320 -6.11 25.94 -5.84
N VAL A 321 -4.97 26.43 -5.37
CA VAL A 321 -4.21 27.50 -6.04
C VAL A 321 -3.59 27.07 -7.36
N LEU A 322 -3.26 25.77 -7.50
CA LEU A 322 -2.68 25.23 -8.73
C LEU A 322 -3.75 24.91 -9.79
N GLN A 323 -4.97 24.53 -9.38
CA GLN A 323 -6.08 24.33 -10.31
C GLN A 323 -6.53 25.63 -10.99
N GLU A 324 -6.63 26.74 -10.25
CA GLU A 324 -6.96 28.04 -10.84
C GLU A 324 -5.89 28.59 -11.81
N SER A 325 -4.61 28.29 -11.56
CA SER A 325 -3.53 28.73 -12.45
C SER A 325 -3.31 27.82 -13.66
N ALA A 326 -3.67 26.54 -13.58
CA ALA A 326 -3.53 25.58 -14.68
C ALA A 326 -4.64 25.68 -15.73
N ASP A 327 -5.85 26.10 -15.35
CA ASP A 327 -6.99 26.29 -16.28
C ASP A 327 -6.82 27.52 -17.19
N LEU A 328 -5.91 28.43 -16.88
CA LEU A 328 -5.69 29.69 -17.64
C LEU A 328 -4.65 29.60 -18.76
N THR A 329 -3.81 28.55 -18.82
CA THR A 329 -2.78 28.46 -19.86
C THR A 329 -2.42 27.03 -20.23
N ALA A 330 -2.70 26.65 -21.45
CA ALA A 330 -2.15 25.58 -22.25
C ALA A 330 -3.01 24.31 -22.39
N LYS A 331 -3.55 24.14 -23.61
CA LYS A 331 -3.70 22.81 -24.19
C LYS A 331 -2.32 22.11 -24.21
N ILE A 332 -1.98 21.42 -23.14
CA ILE A 332 -0.82 20.51 -23.15
C ILE A 332 -1.24 19.36 -24.06
N SER A 333 -0.74 19.35 -25.30
CA SER A 333 -1.04 18.31 -26.27
C SER A 333 -0.29 17.02 -25.97
N ASP A 334 0.94 17.11 -25.44
CA ASP A 334 1.82 15.95 -25.22
C ASP A 334 1.83 15.52 -23.76
N LYS A 335 1.41 14.27 -23.52
CA LYS A 335 1.27 13.67 -22.16
C LYS A 335 2.11 12.42 -22.03
N VAL A 336 2.59 12.17 -20.83
CA VAL A 336 3.12 10.87 -20.41
C VAL A 336 2.07 10.21 -19.51
N ALA A 337 1.62 9.02 -19.89
CA ALA A 337 0.69 8.25 -19.05
C ALA A 337 1.48 7.46 -18.00
N ILE A 338 1.13 7.61 -16.74
CA ILE A 338 1.66 6.77 -15.66
C ILE A 338 0.59 5.73 -15.30
N ILE A 339 0.91 4.45 -15.48
CA ILE A 339 0.04 3.34 -15.16
C ILE A 339 0.66 2.57 -14.01
N VAL A 340 -0.03 2.56 -12.87
CA VAL A 340 0.45 1.90 -11.65
C VAL A 340 -0.02 0.46 -11.63
N ALA A 341 0.91 -0.47 -11.51
CA ALA A 341 0.70 -1.90 -11.34
C ALA A 341 1.18 -2.32 -9.94
N LYS A 342 0.30 -2.12 -8.92
CA LYS A 342 0.59 -2.41 -7.50
C LYS A 342 -0.20 -3.63 -7.03
N GLY A 343 0.47 -4.54 -6.34
CA GLY A 343 -0.12 -5.71 -5.69
C GLY A 343 0.01 -7.01 -6.50
N SER A 344 -0.74 -8.03 -6.12
CA SER A 344 -0.74 -9.33 -6.81
C SER A 344 -1.43 -9.23 -8.16
N ILE A 345 -0.92 -9.97 -9.16
CA ILE A 345 -1.50 -10.05 -10.50
C ILE A 345 -2.53 -11.19 -10.52
N LEU A 346 -3.77 -10.85 -10.83
CA LEU A 346 -4.90 -11.78 -10.89
C LEU A 346 -5.60 -11.70 -12.25
N ASP A 347 -6.34 -12.75 -12.60
CA ASP A 347 -7.12 -12.79 -13.82
C ASP A 347 -8.30 -11.80 -13.78
N GLY A 348 -8.74 -11.38 -14.95
CA GLY A 348 -9.91 -10.53 -15.12
C GLY A 348 -9.72 -9.07 -14.69
N THR A 349 -10.83 -8.45 -14.32
CA THR A 349 -10.88 -7.06 -13.84
C THR A 349 -10.76 -7.03 -12.32
N GLN A 350 -9.79 -6.27 -11.82
CA GLN A 350 -9.55 -6.09 -10.39
C GLN A 350 -9.66 -4.61 -10.01
N LYS A 351 -9.92 -4.36 -8.73
CA LYS A 351 -9.92 -3.01 -8.14
C LYS A 351 -8.48 -2.53 -7.90
N PRO A 352 -8.24 -1.20 -7.83
CA PRO A 352 -6.96 -0.62 -7.39
C PRO A 352 -6.45 -1.24 -6.09
N GLY A 353 -5.13 -1.47 -6.03
CA GLY A 353 -4.48 -2.25 -4.95
C GLY A 353 -4.23 -3.71 -5.32
N THR A 354 -4.83 -4.17 -6.44
CA THR A 354 -4.60 -5.47 -7.08
C THR A 354 -4.51 -5.26 -8.59
N ILE A 355 -3.64 -5.98 -9.26
CA ILE A 355 -3.42 -5.88 -10.70
C ILE A 355 -4.34 -6.89 -11.39
N GLY A 356 -5.31 -6.41 -12.16
CA GLY A 356 -6.13 -7.28 -13.01
C GLY A 356 -5.57 -7.33 -14.44
N GLY A 357 -5.48 -8.53 -15.01
CA GLY A 357 -5.04 -8.70 -16.39
C GLY A 357 -5.83 -7.81 -17.35
N ASP A 358 -7.17 -7.91 -17.30
CA ASP A 358 -8.05 -7.15 -18.19
C ASP A 358 -8.12 -5.66 -17.86
N SER A 359 -8.20 -5.31 -16.56
CA SER A 359 -8.31 -3.90 -16.14
C SER A 359 -7.03 -3.13 -16.46
N THR A 360 -5.85 -3.71 -16.24
CA THR A 360 -4.56 -3.07 -16.54
C THR A 360 -4.33 -3.00 -18.05
N ALA A 361 -4.61 -4.06 -18.79
CA ALA A 361 -4.57 -4.06 -20.25
C ALA A 361 -5.48 -2.98 -20.86
N LYS A 362 -6.68 -2.78 -20.27
CA LYS A 362 -7.58 -1.70 -20.68
C LYS A 362 -6.98 -0.30 -20.49
N LEU A 363 -6.26 -0.07 -19.38
CA LEU A 363 -5.57 1.21 -19.14
C LEU A 363 -4.45 1.44 -20.15
N LEU A 364 -3.62 0.42 -20.43
CA LEU A 364 -2.57 0.47 -21.45
C LEU A 364 -3.15 0.73 -22.83
N ARG A 365 -4.24 0.06 -23.21
CA ARG A 365 -4.96 0.27 -24.47
C ARG A 365 -5.54 1.69 -24.58
N LYS A 366 -6.09 2.22 -23.48
CA LYS A 366 -6.56 3.61 -23.43
C LYS A 366 -5.41 4.59 -23.69
N ALA A 367 -4.25 4.37 -23.09
CA ALA A 367 -3.05 5.18 -23.35
C ALA A 367 -2.57 5.03 -24.80
N ARG A 368 -2.62 3.82 -25.37
CA ARG A 368 -2.24 3.55 -26.77
C ARG A 368 -3.12 4.31 -27.77
N ASN A 369 -4.42 4.36 -27.52
CA ASN A 369 -5.40 4.97 -28.42
C ASN A 369 -5.61 6.48 -28.18
N ASN A 370 -4.93 7.09 -27.22
CA ASN A 370 -5.02 8.52 -26.96
C ASN A 370 -3.85 9.24 -27.65
N ASP A 371 -4.15 10.05 -28.66
CA ASP A 371 -3.13 10.77 -29.46
C ASP A 371 -2.32 11.78 -28.64
N ASP A 372 -2.85 12.29 -27.53
CA ASP A 372 -2.10 13.16 -26.61
C ASP A 372 -1.01 12.42 -25.84
N VAL A 373 -1.15 11.09 -25.63
CA VAL A 373 -0.18 10.28 -24.91
C VAL A 373 0.98 9.92 -25.84
N LYS A 374 2.18 10.39 -25.53
CA LYS A 374 3.40 10.17 -26.33
C LYS A 374 4.29 9.07 -25.74
N ALA A 375 4.20 8.81 -24.43
CA ALA A 375 4.96 7.76 -23.76
C ALA A 375 4.17 7.20 -22.57
N VAL A 376 4.55 6.02 -22.11
CA VAL A 376 3.94 5.36 -20.95
C VAL A 376 5.02 5.00 -19.93
N VAL A 377 4.79 5.32 -18.68
CA VAL A 377 5.54 4.77 -17.54
C VAL A 377 4.67 3.70 -16.88
N LEU A 378 5.15 2.47 -16.90
CA LEU A 378 4.56 1.37 -16.15
C LEU A 378 5.26 1.29 -14.78
N ARG A 379 4.62 1.84 -13.74
CA ARG A 379 5.13 1.78 -12.36
C ARG A 379 4.73 0.45 -11.74
N VAL A 380 5.70 -0.42 -11.48
CA VAL A 380 5.48 -1.80 -11.04
C VAL A 380 5.90 -1.97 -9.58
N ASP A 381 4.95 -2.32 -8.71
CA ASP A 381 5.21 -2.71 -7.32
C ASP A 381 4.46 -4.02 -7.00
N SER A 382 4.97 -5.14 -7.57
CA SER A 382 4.27 -6.42 -7.61
C SER A 382 5.19 -7.62 -7.35
N PRO A 383 4.80 -8.54 -6.46
CA PRO A 383 5.49 -9.83 -6.28
C PRO A 383 5.19 -10.83 -7.42
N GLY A 384 4.32 -10.47 -8.37
CA GLY A 384 3.81 -11.33 -9.43
C GLY A 384 2.43 -11.88 -9.15
N GLY A 385 2.09 -12.98 -9.83
CA GLY A 385 0.78 -13.63 -9.73
C GLY A 385 0.48 -14.53 -10.92
N SER A 386 -0.73 -14.42 -11.49
CA SER A 386 -1.17 -15.18 -12.65
C SER A 386 -0.27 -14.94 -13.87
N ALA A 387 0.26 -16.02 -14.43
CA ALA A 387 1.04 -15.97 -15.66
C ALA A 387 0.17 -15.52 -16.85
N TYR A 388 -1.08 -15.97 -16.92
CA TYR A 388 -2.02 -15.60 -17.97
C TYR A 388 -2.34 -14.11 -17.95
N ALA A 389 -2.68 -13.56 -16.78
CA ALA A 389 -2.92 -12.14 -16.61
C ALA A 389 -1.67 -11.29 -16.94
N SER A 390 -0.49 -11.78 -16.53
CA SER A 390 0.79 -11.13 -16.85
C SER A 390 1.03 -11.08 -18.36
N GLU A 391 0.69 -12.15 -19.08
CA GLU A 391 0.82 -12.21 -20.53
C GLU A 391 -0.14 -11.23 -21.24
N ILE A 392 -1.39 -11.12 -20.79
CA ILE A 392 -2.35 -10.14 -21.35
C ILE A 392 -1.81 -8.72 -21.21
N ILE A 393 -1.25 -8.37 -20.05
CA ILE A 393 -0.65 -7.04 -19.82
C ILE A 393 0.58 -6.85 -20.72
N ARG A 394 1.47 -7.85 -20.77
CA ARG A 394 2.69 -7.83 -21.60
C ARG A 394 2.38 -7.54 -23.07
N GLN A 395 1.35 -8.18 -23.61
CA GLN A 395 0.93 -7.98 -25.00
C GLN A 395 0.52 -6.54 -25.29
N GLU A 396 -0.18 -5.87 -24.36
CA GLU A 396 -0.54 -4.45 -24.55
C GLU A 396 0.69 -3.53 -24.44
N VAL A 397 1.70 -3.88 -23.65
CA VAL A 397 2.99 -3.16 -23.64
C VAL A 397 3.66 -3.25 -25.01
N GLU A 398 3.70 -4.43 -25.62
CA GLU A 398 4.23 -4.58 -26.99
C GLU A 398 3.42 -3.81 -28.04
N LEU A 399 2.09 -3.79 -27.91
CA LEU A 399 1.23 -3.04 -28.82
C LEU A 399 1.43 -1.53 -28.69
N LEU A 400 1.71 -1.01 -27.50
CA LEU A 400 2.12 0.39 -27.29
C LEU A 400 3.40 0.71 -28.05
N LYS A 401 4.43 -0.14 -27.92
CA LYS A 401 5.70 0.02 -28.63
C LYS A 401 5.51 -0.02 -30.16
N LYS A 402 4.71 -0.97 -30.66
CA LYS A 402 4.36 -1.05 -32.09
C LYS A 402 3.61 0.18 -32.58
N ALA A 403 2.85 0.86 -31.72
CA ALA A 403 2.20 2.13 -32.03
C ALA A 403 3.15 3.34 -31.93
N GLY A 404 4.45 3.13 -31.74
CA GLY A 404 5.46 4.19 -31.64
C GLY A 404 5.47 4.95 -30.33
N LYS A 405 4.82 4.42 -29.28
CA LYS A 405 4.79 4.99 -27.93
C LYS A 405 5.76 4.23 -27.03
N PRO A 406 6.90 4.84 -26.64
CA PRO A 406 7.87 4.18 -25.79
C PRO A 406 7.26 3.87 -24.42
N VAL A 407 7.62 2.69 -23.89
CA VAL A 407 7.21 2.23 -22.57
C VAL A 407 8.43 2.08 -21.67
N ILE A 408 8.36 2.71 -20.49
CA ILE A 408 9.40 2.64 -19.47
C ILE A 408 8.82 1.89 -18.27
N ALA A 409 9.45 0.79 -17.89
CA ALA A 409 9.13 0.12 -16.63
C ALA A 409 9.92 0.77 -15.48
N SER A 410 9.20 1.29 -14.49
CA SER A 410 9.76 1.83 -13.27
C SER A 410 9.41 0.90 -12.12
N MET A 411 10.40 0.17 -11.59
CA MET A 411 10.20 -0.81 -10.54
C MET A 411 10.23 -0.15 -9.16
N GLY A 412 9.23 -0.47 -8.32
CA GLY A 412 9.13 -0.06 -6.93
C GLY A 412 9.85 -1.04 -5.99
N THR A 413 9.24 -1.32 -4.85
CA THR A 413 9.80 -2.26 -3.86
C THR A 413 9.90 -3.68 -4.41
N TYR A 414 8.90 -4.11 -5.20
CA TYR A 414 8.84 -5.43 -5.83
C TYR A 414 8.57 -5.32 -7.33
N ALA A 415 9.32 -6.05 -8.13
CA ALA A 415 8.99 -6.31 -9.52
C ALA A 415 9.44 -7.73 -9.88
N ALA A 416 8.80 -8.72 -9.26
CA ALA A 416 9.24 -10.11 -9.30
C ALA A 416 8.23 -11.02 -9.97
N SER A 417 8.68 -12.13 -10.57
CA SER A 417 7.83 -13.14 -11.23
C SER A 417 6.94 -12.47 -12.31
N GLY A 418 5.61 -12.51 -12.20
CA GLY A 418 4.69 -11.80 -13.09
C GLY A 418 4.95 -10.31 -13.19
N GLY A 419 5.42 -9.65 -12.11
CA GLY A 419 5.84 -8.24 -12.13
C GLY A 419 7.05 -8.01 -13.04
N TYR A 420 8.01 -8.94 -13.08
CA TYR A 420 9.09 -8.90 -14.06
C TYR A 420 8.58 -9.21 -15.49
N TRP A 421 7.68 -10.17 -15.64
CA TRP A 421 7.06 -10.55 -16.92
C TRP A 421 6.44 -9.35 -17.64
N ILE A 422 5.66 -8.55 -16.94
CA ILE A 422 5.01 -7.36 -17.52
C ILE A 422 6.01 -6.23 -17.82
N SER A 423 7.16 -6.21 -17.14
CA SER A 423 8.22 -5.21 -17.29
C SER A 423 9.20 -5.56 -18.42
N ALA A 424 9.42 -6.85 -18.69
CA ALA A 424 10.43 -7.34 -19.61
C ALA A 424 10.38 -6.75 -21.03
N PRO A 425 9.20 -6.51 -21.65
CA PRO A 425 9.13 -5.93 -23.01
C PRO A 425 9.33 -4.41 -23.05
N ALA A 426 9.47 -3.71 -21.92
CA ALA A 426 9.65 -2.27 -21.91
C ALA A 426 10.92 -1.82 -22.68
N ASP A 427 10.90 -0.60 -23.22
CA ASP A 427 12.07 -0.05 -23.93
C ASP A 427 13.23 0.25 -22.98
N LYS A 428 12.90 0.60 -21.72
CA LYS A 428 13.86 0.75 -20.63
C LYS A 428 13.25 0.27 -19.34
N ILE A 429 14.09 -0.31 -18.48
CA ILE A 429 13.73 -0.78 -17.16
C ILE A 429 14.61 -0.06 -16.15
N TYR A 430 13.97 0.58 -15.16
CA TYR A 430 14.64 1.22 -14.04
C TYR A 430 14.28 0.50 -12.75
N ALA A 431 15.28 0.14 -11.98
CA ALA A 431 15.15 -0.46 -10.65
C ALA A 431 16.08 0.26 -9.68
N ALA A 432 15.68 0.42 -8.44
CA ALA A 432 16.54 0.88 -7.37
C ALA A 432 17.42 -0.28 -6.85
N PRO A 433 18.57 -0.03 -6.22
CA PRO A 433 19.36 -1.07 -5.57
C PRO A 433 18.57 -1.89 -4.56
N SER A 434 17.57 -1.27 -3.91
CA SER A 434 16.68 -1.92 -2.93
C SER A 434 15.47 -2.64 -3.56
N THR A 435 15.30 -2.62 -4.89
CA THR A 435 14.21 -3.32 -5.58
C THR A 435 14.40 -4.84 -5.52
N ILE A 436 13.41 -5.56 -5.03
CA ILE A 436 13.36 -7.02 -5.07
C ILE A 436 12.75 -7.45 -6.40
N THR A 437 13.58 -8.03 -7.29
CA THR A 437 13.17 -8.40 -8.66
C THR A 437 13.56 -9.84 -9.01
N GLY A 438 13.42 -10.23 -10.29
CA GLY A 438 13.73 -11.57 -10.76
C GLY A 438 12.62 -12.57 -10.43
N SER A 439 12.92 -13.58 -9.64
CA SER A 439 12.02 -14.71 -9.34
C SER A 439 11.48 -15.38 -10.60
N ILE A 440 12.38 -15.54 -11.62
CA ILE A 440 12.05 -16.10 -12.92
C ILE A 440 11.81 -17.60 -12.77
N GLY A 441 10.56 -17.99 -12.87
CA GLY A 441 10.09 -19.34 -12.67
C GLY A 441 8.58 -19.40 -12.60
N ILE A 442 8.03 -20.56 -12.93
CA ILE A 442 6.59 -20.83 -12.94
C ILE A 442 6.28 -22.01 -12.02
N PHE A 443 5.11 -21.99 -11.42
CA PHE A 443 4.56 -23.13 -10.73
C PHE A 443 3.04 -23.19 -10.91
N GLY A 444 2.50 -24.39 -10.79
CA GLY A 444 1.09 -24.66 -10.58
C GLY A 444 0.92 -25.49 -9.31
N MET A 445 -0.18 -25.28 -8.61
CA MET A 445 -0.53 -26.05 -7.42
C MET A 445 -2.02 -26.32 -7.44
N MET A 446 -2.37 -27.55 -7.11
CA MET A 446 -3.74 -27.96 -6.82
C MET A 446 -3.76 -28.91 -5.62
N MET A 447 -4.90 -28.99 -4.96
CA MET A 447 -5.14 -29.92 -3.87
C MET A 447 -6.29 -30.83 -4.22
N THR A 448 -6.18 -32.12 -3.81
CA THR A 448 -7.27 -33.08 -3.89
C THR A 448 -7.57 -33.65 -2.50
N PHE A 449 -8.82 -33.98 -2.27
CA PHE A 449 -9.37 -34.28 -0.94
C PHE A 449 -9.97 -35.69 -0.85
N GLU A 450 -9.70 -36.58 -1.82
CA GLU A 450 -10.25 -37.93 -1.87
C GLU A 450 -9.94 -38.70 -0.59
N ASP A 451 -8.72 -38.60 -0.06
CA ASP A 451 -8.32 -39.32 1.16
C ASP A 451 -8.92 -38.65 2.43
N SER A 452 -9.06 -37.33 2.45
CA SER A 452 -9.79 -36.63 3.54
C SER A 452 -11.26 -37.03 3.55
N LEU A 453 -11.91 -37.07 2.40
CA LEU A 453 -13.31 -37.47 2.23
C LEU A 453 -13.53 -38.93 2.61
N SER A 454 -12.62 -39.83 2.18
CA SER A 454 -12.70 -41.25 2.51
C SER A 454 -12.65 -41.49 4.02
N LYS A 455 -11.85 -40.75 4.77
CA LYS A 455 -11.83 -40.79 6.24
C LYS A 455 -13.16 -40.39 6.90
N MET A 456 -13.98 -39.60 6.19
CA MET A 456 -15.32 -39.23 6.61
C MET A 456 -16.41 -40.16 6.04
N GLY A 457 -16.04 -41.22 5.32
CA GLY A 457 -16.96 -42.12 4.67
C GLY A 457 -17.62 -41.58 3.41
N ILE A 458 -17.03 -40.54 2.79
CA ILE A 458 -17.53 -39.92 1.56
C ILE A 458 -16.66 -40.36 0.39
N TYR A 459 -17.28 -40.86 -0.68
CA TYR A 459 -16.58 -41.32 -1.87
C TYR A 459 -17.15 -40.67 -3.12
N THR A 460 -16.30 -40.41 -4.13
CA THR A 460 -16.71 -39.97 -5.45
C THR A 460 -16.52 -41.10 -6.45
N ASP A 461 -17.60 -41.51 -7.09
CA ASP A 461 -17.61 -42.51 -8.16
C ASP A 461 -18.47 -42.01 -9.34
N GLY A 462 -18.24 -42.53 -10.54
CA GLY A 462 -18.98 -42.14 -11.73
C GLY A 462 -18.34 -42.62 -13.02
N VAL A 463 -19.02 -42.35 -14.13
CA VAL A 463 -18.56 -42.66 -15.48
C VAL A 463 -18.36 -41.41 -16.30
N GLY A 464 -17.34 -41.39 -17.14
CA GLY A 464 -17.03 -40.30 -18.03
C GLY A 464 -16.98 -40.74 -19.49
N THR A 465 -17.12 -39.80 -20.42
CA THR A 465 -16.99 -40.06 -21.86
C THR A 465 -15.55 -40.02 -22.36
N THR A 466 -14.62 -39.58 -21.51
CA THR A 466 -13.19 -39.49 -21.80
C THR A 466 -12.37 -39.77 -20.52
N ASP A 467 -11.10 -40.11 -20.64
CA ASP A 467 -10.22 -40.40 -19.51
C ASP A 467 -9.99 -39.19 -18.58
N ILE A 468 -10.24 -37.99 -19.06
CA ILE A 468 -10.13 -36.75 -18.30
C ILE A 468 -11.44 -36.25 -17.70
N ALA A 469 -12.56 -36.90 -18.09
CA ALA A 469 -13.86 -36.56 -17.51
C ALA A 469 -13.90 -36.89 -16.02
N GLY A 470 -14.47 -35.99 -15.22
CA GLY A 470 -14.50 -36.13 -13.76
C GLY A 470 -13.20 -35.67 -13.07
N PHE A 471 -12.28 -35.05 -13.77
CA PHE A 471 -11.18 -34.33 -13.14
C PHE A 471 -11.71 -33.26 -12.17
N GLY A 472 -11.20 -33.27 -10.93
CA GLY A 472 -11.67 -32.34 -9.90
C GLY A 472 -11.06 -32.63 -8.53
N PRO A 473 -11.36 -31.80 -7.51
CA PRO A 473 -10.71 -31.90 -6.20
C PRO A 473 -11.14 -33.09 -5.35
N THR A 474 -12.20 -33.82 -5.72
CA THR A 474 -12.72 -34.95 -4.94
C THR A 474 -12.22 -36.28 -5.44
N ARG A 475 -11.34 -36.32 -6.44
CA ARG A 475 -10.75 -37.50 -7.05
C ARG A 475 -9.23 -37.38 -7.13
N ALA A 476 -8.56 -38.51 -7.04
CA ALA A 476 -7.10 -38.57 -7.19
C ALA A 476 -6.65 -38.06 -8.56
N LEU A 477 -5.58 -37.30 -8.58
CA LEU A 477 -4.97 -36.84 -9.82
C LEU A 477 -4.30 -38.01 -10.55
N THR A 478 -4.72 -38.27 -11.78
CA THR A 478 -4.11 -39.33 -12.59
C THR A 478 -2.69 -38.97 -13.05
N PRO A 479 -1.79 -39.95 -13.25
CA PRO A 479 -0.44 -39.70 -13.77
C PRO A 479 -0.44 -38.96 -15.13
N GLY A 480 -1.40 -39.23 -16.00
CA GLY A 480 -1.56 -38.57 -17.29
C GLY A 480 -1.85 -37.09 -17.12
N MET A 481 -2.79 -36.73 -16.24
CA MET A 481 -3.10 -35.32 -15.93
C MET A 481 -1.92 -34.61 -15.26
N ALA A 482 -1.23 -35.26 -14.32
CA ALA A 482 -0.04 -34.72 -13.70
C ALA A 482 1.03 -34.39 -14.76
N ASN A 483 1.24 -35.29 -15.72
CA ASN A 483 2.19 -35.04 -16.82
C ASN A 483 1.76 -33.87 -17.72
N LEU A 484 0.48 -33.73 -18.06
CA LEU A 484 -0.05 -32.63 -18.83
C LEU A 484 0.22 -31.27 -18.11
N PHE A 485 -0.03 -31.20 -16.81
CA PHE A 485 0.26 -29.99 -16.03
C PHE A 485 1.75 -29.69 -16.00
N GLN A 486 2.62 -30.70 -15.79
CA GLN A 486 4.08 -30.48 -15.78
C GLN A 486 4.59 -29.99 -17.15
N LEU A 487 4.08 -30.51 -18.25
CA LEU A 487 4.44 -30.05 -19.60
C LEU A 487 4.01 -28.60 -19.82
N SER A 488 2.81 -28.22 -19.37
CA SER A 488 2.34 -26.84 -19.43
C SER A 488 3.22 -25.87 -18.64
N ILE A 489 3.62 -26.26 -17.42
CA ILE A 489 4.52 -25.47 -16.57
C ILE A 489 5.91 -25.36 -17.20
N ASN A 490 6.44 -26.43 -17.76
CA ASN A 490 7.71 -26.40 -18.48
C ASN A 490 7.67 -25.45 -19.68
N ARG A 491 6.58 -25.46 -20.44
CA ARG A 491 6.38 -24.56 -21.58
C ARG A 491 6.35 -23.10 -21.13
N GLY A 492 5.54 -22.79 -20.10
CA GLY A 492 5.45 -21.43 -19.56
C GLY A 492 6.79 -20.92 -19.00
N TYR A 493 7.62 -21.81 -18.43
CA TYR A 493 8.97 -21.44 -18.00
C TYR A 493 9.88 -21.10 -19.18
N GLN A 494 9.83 -21.86 -20.28
CA GLN A 494 10.59 -21.55 -21.49
C GLN A 494 10.18 -20.21 -22.09
N GLU A 495 8.88 -19.92 -22.12
CA GLU A 495 8.36 -18.61 -22.54
C GLU A 495 8.89 -17.49 -21.65
N PHE A 496 8.92 -17.67 -20.34
CA PHE A 496 9.46 -16.67 -19.42
C PHE A 496 10.95 -16.40 -19.67
N ILE A 497 11.75 -17.44 -19.84
CA ILE A 497 13.18 -17.28 -20.16
C ILE A 497 13.40 -16.54 -21.48
N GLN A 498 12.56 -16.80 -22.50
CA GLN A 498 12.65 -16.11 -23.78
C GLN A 498 12.29 -14.62 -23.71
N LEU A 499 11.51 -14.21 -22.71
CA LEU A 499 11.17 -12.81 -22.48
C LEU A 499 12.29 -12.03 -21.77
N VAL A 500 13.10 -12.71 -20.96
CA VAL A 500 14.21 -12.15 -20.18
C VAL A 500 15.46 -12.05 -21.02
#